data_48e447aa0fbed12c72c69c6845e945f8
#
_entry.id   48e447aa0fbed12c72c69c6845e945f8
#
_cell.length_a   1.000
_cell.length_b   1.000
_cell.length_c   1.000
_cell.angle_alpha   90.00
_cell.angle_beta   90.00
_cell.angle_gamma   90.00
#
_symmetry.space_group_name_H-M   'P 1'
#
loop_
_entity.id
_entity.type
_entity.pdbx_description
1 polymer ?
#
loop_
_entity_poly.entity_id
_entity_poly.type
_entity_poly.pdbx_seq_one_letter_code
_entity_poly.pdbx_strand_id
1 'polypeptide(L)'
;DLRMSRGLGDVYKRQIPIHIYADQVNCDKRYIIPLRIAEVSDYEPTPTDTVLMVNLKMVNEYSGTYIISGTNVRYENDEPIVSETSSLNTPRTMIAVDQYTVRLFHKVESEELTNADKAAMKLIVNPTDNTVTIEPWKDLPILKGGGTFDVEKHTFTIWYHYMENGKEYRTEATIVKNKS
;
A
#
# COMPACT_ATOMS: atom_id res chain seq x y z
N ASP A 1 18.30 29.53 10.72
CA ASP A 1 19.60 29.68 11.43
C ASP A 1 19.70 28.59 12.49
N LEU A 2 20.41 27.52 12.19
CA LEU A 2 20.70 26.42 13.10
C LEU A 2 22.02 26.78 13.84
N ARG A 3 21.94 27.49 14.97
CA ARG A 3 23.07 27.71 15.86
C ARG A 3 23.33 26.43 16.67
N MET A 4 24.51 25.88 16.51
CA MET A 4 25.05 24.79 17.32
C MET A 4 25.80 25.37 18.55
N SER A 5 25.31 25.10 19.78
CA SER A 5 26.08 25.36 20.99
C SER A 5 26.87 24.11 21.38
N ARG A 6 28.16 24.29 21.71
CA ARG A 6 29.03 23.22 22.21
C ARG A 6 28.74 22.97 23.70
N GLY A 7 28.40 21.73 24.04
CA GLY A 7 28.52 21.15 25.38
C GLY A 7 29.35 19.88 25.29
N LEU A 8 30.46 19.82 26.05
CA LEU A 8 31.24 18.59 26.21
C LEU A 8 30.40 17.58 26.98
N GLY A 9 30.05 16.46 26.31
CA GLY A 9 29.52 15.28 27.00
C GLY A 9 28.25 14.65 26.45
N ASP A 10 27.49 15.31 25.59
CA ASP A 10 26.27 14.71 25.03
C ASP A 10 26.39 14.51 23.53
N VAL A 11 26.46 13.24 23.11
CA VAL A 11 26.24 12.86 21.73
C VAL A 11 24.73 12.99 21.44
N TYR A 12 24.28 14.23 21.29
CA TYR A 12 22.93 14.48 20.86
C TYR A 12 22.76 13.93 19.44
N LYS A 13 21.89 12.95 19.31
CA LYS A 13 21.39 12.54 18.01
C LYS A 13 20.65 13.73 17.40
N ARG A 14 21.31 14.46 16.51
CA ARG A 14 20.70 15.61 15.84
C ARG A 14 19.74 15.08 14.80
N GLN A 15 18.49 15.45 14.91
CA GLN A 15 17.44 15.08 13.96
C GLN A 15 17.16 16.29 13.07
N ILE A 16 17.11 16.03 11.77
CA ILE A 16 16.62 17.00 10.79
C ILE A 16 15.17 16.62 10.52
N PRO A 17 14.17 17.39 10.94
CA PRO A 17 12.79 17.10 10.65
C PRO A 17 12.51 17.33 9.16
N ILE A 18 11.93 16.33 8.49
CA ILE A 18 11.46 16.45 7.12
C ILE A 18 9.94 16.27 7.17
N HIS A 19 9.20 17.31 6.78
CA HIS A 19 7.75 17.25 6.70
C HIS A 19 7.35 16.84 5.28
N ILE A 20 6.54 15.76 5.17
CA ILE A 20 6.05 15.23 3.92
C ILE A 20 4.52 15.28 3.94
N TYR A 21 3.94 15.90 2.92
CA TYR A 21 2.50 15.94 2.72
C TYR A 21 2.11 14.71 1.88
N ALA A 22 1.48 13.73 2.53
CA ALA A 22 1.17 12.44 1.92
C ALA A 22 0.18 12.55 0.73
N ASP A 23 -0.70 13.54 0.75
CA ASP A 23 -1.65 13.87 -0.32
C ASP A 23 -0.98 14.32 -1.62
N GLN A 24 0.28 14.75 -1.55
CA GLN A 24 1.09 15.17 -2.70
C GLN A 24 2.04 14.07 -3.20
N VAL A 25 2.07 12.92 -2.53
CA VAL A 25 2.96 11.81 -2.86
C VAL A 25 2.19 10.73 -3.60
N ASN A 26 2.66 10.37 -4.80
CA ASN A 26 2.10 9.27 -5.57
C ASN A 26 2.77 7.97 -5.15
N CYS A 27 1.99 6.98 -4.67
CA CYS A 27 2.48 5.70 -4.17
C CYS A 27 3.23 4.86 -5.22
N ASP A 28 3.07 5.16 -6.51
CA ASP A 28 3.71 4.47 -7.63
C ASP A 28 5.04 5.10 -8.05
N LYS A 29 5.40 6.25 -7.46
CA LYS A 29 6.64 6.94 -7.76
C LYS A 29 7.68 6.70 -6.68
N ARG A 30 8.92 6.63 -7.10
CA ARG A 30 10.07 6.61 -6.21
C ARG A 30 10.55 8.03 -5.98
N TYR A 31 10.58 8.48 -4.74
CA TYR A 31 11.08 9.79 -4.37
C TYR A 31 12.43 9.66 -3.69
N ILE A 32 13.40 10.43 -4.15
CA ILE A 32 14.72 10.53 -3.56
C ILE A 32 14.98 11.99 -3.25
N ILE A 33 15.26 12.30 -1.98
CA ILE A 33 15.60 13.63 -1.53
C ILE A 33 17.12 13.69 -1.38
N PRO A 34 17.85 14.44 -2.21
CA PRO A 34 19.25 14.72 -1.98
C PRO A 34 19.39 15.80 -0.91
N LEU A 35 20.09 15.50 0.16
CA LEU A 35 20.47 16.46 1.21
C LEU A 35 21.96 16.76 1.05
N ARG A 36 22.32 18.03 0.97
CA ARG A 36 23.69 18.47 0.88
C ARG A 36 24.05 19.34 2.08
N ILE A 37 25.23 19.12 2.64
CA ILE A 37 25.81 20.05 3.60
C ILE A 37 26.29 21.26 2.82
N ALA A 38 25.67 22.42 3.08
CA ALA A 38 26.01 23.66 2.36
C ALA A 38 27.19 24.36 3.01
N GLU A 39 27.27 24.35 4.34
CA GLU A 39 28.27 25.07 5.10
C GLU A 39 28.56 24.39 6.46
N VAL A 40 29.80 24.36 6.87
CA VAL A 40 30.25 23.78 8.14
C VAL A 40 31.11 24.81 8.85
N SER A 41 30.82 25.10 10.10
CA SER A 41 31.52 26.15 10.84
C SER A 41 32.94 25.80 11.30
N ASP A 42 33.23 24.49 11.50
CA ASP A 42 34.45 24.07 12.21
C ASP A 42 35.31 23.02 11.48
N TYR A 43 34.81 22.43 10.39
CA TYR A 43 35.51 21.39 9.65
C TYR A 43 35.30 21.57 8.14
N GLU A 44 36.35 21.38 7.36
CA GLU A 44 36.22 21.30 5.93
C GLU A 44 35.58 19.95 5.56
N PRO A 45 34.39 19.93 4.93
CA PRO A 45 33.77 18.68 4.48
C PRO A 45 34.61 18.05 3.36
N THR A 46 34.87 16.75 3.47
CA THR A 46 35.48 16.04 2.36
C THR A 46 34.55 16.06 1.15
N PRO A 47 35.04 16.34 -0.06
CA PRO A 47 34.18 16.49 -1.26
C PRO A 47 33.33 15.28 -1.59
N THR A 48 33.72 14.09 -1.10
CA THR A 48 33.07 12.80 -1.34
C THR A 48 31.85 12.54 -0.45
N ASP A 49 31.73 13.20 0.70
CA ASP A 49 30.75 12.84 1.74
C ASP A 49 29.72 13.95 2.00
N THR A 50 29.48 14.80 1.01
CA THR A 50 28.60 15.97 1.15
C THR A 50 27.16 15.78 0.77
N VAL A 51 26.80 14.63 0.18
CA VAL A 51 25.43 14.37 -0.28
C VAL A 51 24.86 13.10 0.35
N LEU A 52 23.77 13.27 1.11
CA LEU A 52 22.94 12.17 1.62
C LEU A 52 21.72 12.00 0.70
N MET A 53 21.48 10.79 0.22
CA MET A 53 20.30 10.46 -0.55
C MET A 53 19.28 9.76 0.36
N VAL A 54 18.14 10.41 0.60
CA VAL A 54 17.04 9.84 1.40
C VAL A 54 15.98 9.29 0.45
N ASN A 55 15.78 7.96 0.48
CA ASN A 55 14.72 7.32 -0.28
C ASN A 55 13.43 7.30 0.55
N LEU A 56 12.36 7.90 0.03
CA LEU A 56 11.05 7.90 0.65
C LEU A 56 10.24 6.70 0.20
N LYS A 57 9.71 5.95 1.15
CA LYS A 57 8.74 4.88 0.91
C LYS A 57 7.51 5.13 1.78
N MET A 58 6.35 5.20 1.13
CA MET A 58 5.09 5.25 1.87
C MET A 58 4.80 3.86 2.46
N VAL A 59 4.55 3.83 3.76
CA VAL A 59 4.14 2.63 4.48
C VAL A 59 3.05 2.99 5.48
N ASN A 60 2.11 2.07 5.67
CA ASN A 60 1.11 2.13 6.73
C ASN A 60 1.00 0.74 7.39
N GLU A 61 0.13 0.59 8.36
CA GLU A 61 -0.08 -0.69 9.07
C GLU A 61 -0.50 -1.83 8.13
N TYR A 62 -1.22 -1.49 7.08
CA TYR A 62 -1.85 -2.41 6.14
C TYR A 62 -0.97 -2.75 4.94
N SER A 63 0.11 -2.03 4.72
CA SER A 63 1.01 -2.26 3.58
C SER A 63 1.99 -3.41 3.81
N GLY A 64 2.45 -4.03 2.73
CA GLY A 64 3.42 -5.12 2.77
C GLY A 64 3.10 -6.23 1.78
N THR A 65 3.73 -7.39 1.99
CA THR A 65 3.50 -8.59 1.18
C THR A 65 2.51 -9.50 1.87
N TYR A 66 1.53 -9.99 1.11
CA TYR A 66 0.42 -10.82 1.58
C TYR A 66 0.22 -12.02 0.68
N ILE A 67 -0.48 -13.04 1.20
CA ILE A 67 -1.03 -14.14 0.43
C ILE A 67 -2.55 -13.96 0.39
N ILE A 68 -3.11 -13.88 -0.79
CA ILE A 68 -4.56 -13.91 -1.01
C ILE A 68 -4.97 -15.35 -1.27
N SER A 69 -5.93 -15.85 -0.50
CA SER A 69 -6.53 -17.18 -0.67
C SER A 69 -8.05 -17.05 -0.66
N GLY A 70 -8.72 -17.75 -1.58
CA GLY A 70 -10.17 -17.68 -1.66
C GLY A 70 -10.76 -18.32 -2.91
N THR A 71 -11.93 -17.86 -3.28
CA THR A 71 -12.68 -18.35 -4.45
C THR A 71 -13.21 -17.21 -5.29
N ASN A 72 -13.31 -17.44 -6.56
CA ASN A 72 -13.96 -16.57 -7.52
C ASN A 72 -15.05 -17.36 -8.24
N VAL A 73 -16.30 -16.89 -8.15
CA VAL A 73 -17.49 -17.60 -8.67
C VAL A 73 -18.20 -16.68 -9.65
N ARG A 74 -18.61 -17.22 -10.80
CA ARG A 74 -19.48 -16.49 -11.72
C ARG A 74 -20.90 -16.40 -11.17
N TYR A 75 -21.54 -15.26 -11.38
CA TYR A 75 -22.94 -14.99 -11.02
C TYR A 75 -23.77 -14.75 -12.29
N GLU A 76 -25.01 -15.23 -12.27
CA GLU A 76 -26.00 -14.96 -13.29
C GLU A 76 -27.38 -14.82 -12.61
N ASN A 77 -28.09 -13.73 -12.89
CA ASN A 77 -29.36 -13.39 -12.23
C ASN A 77 -29.29 -13.43 -10.68
N ASP A 78 -28.23 -12.88 -10.11
CA ASP A 78 -27.92 -12.87 -8.67
C ASP A 78 -27.68 -14.26 -8.03
N GLU A 79 -27.55 -15.32 -8.83
CA GLU A 79 -27.29 -16.68 -8.37
C GLU A 79 -25.88 -17.16 -8.74
N PRO A 80 -25.17 -17.86 -7.85
CA PRO A 80 -23.85 -18.39 -8.12
C PRO A 80 -23.89 -19.59 -9.05
N ILE A 81 -23.06 -19.61 -10.08
CA ILE A 81 -22.84 -20.78 -10.93
C ILE A 81 -21.68 -21.59 -10.34
N VAL A 82 -22.01 -22.51 -9.45
CA VAL A 82 -21.03 -23.30 -8.67
C VAL A 82 -20.04 -24.07 -9.56
N SER A 83 -20.47 -24.52 -10.73
CA SER A 83 -19.61 -25.20 -11.72
C SER A 83 -18.54 -24.28 -12.34
N GLU A 84 -18.71 -22.97 -12.24
CA GLU A 84 -17.75 -21.96 -12.70
C GLU A 84 -16.99 -21.30 -11.52
N THR A 85 -16.68 -22.07 -10.49
CA THR A 85 -15.86 -21.64 -9.35
C THR A 85 -14.39 -21.89 -9.66
N SER A 86 -13.56 -20.87 -9.44
CA SER A 86 -12.10 -20.98 -9.49
C SER A 86 -11.46 -20.65 -8.14
N SER A 87 -10.37 -21.32 -7.81
CA SER A 87 -9.59 -21.03 -6.59
C SER A 87 -8.65 -19.88 -6.85
N LEU A 88 -8.47 -19.06 -5.82
CA LEU A 88 -7.51 -17.97 -5.76
C LEU A 88 -6.48 -18.30 -4.68
N ASN A 89 -5.20 -18.33 -5.06
CA ASN A 89 -4.09 -18.44 -4.12
C ASN A 89 -2.85 -17.80 -4.75
N THR A 90 -2.52 -16.58 -4.35
CA THR A 90 -1.45 -15.83 -4.98
C THR A 90 -0.82 -14.82 -4.02
N PRO A 91 0.51 -14.59 -4.10
CA PRO A 91 1.14 -13.49 -3.39
C PRO A 91 0.69 -12.15 -3.99
N ARG A 92 0.56 -11.15 -3.12
CA ARG A 92 0.21 -9.77 -3.50
C ARG A 92 1.00 -8.77 -2.69
N THR A 93 1.37 -7.68 -3.34
CA THR A 93 1.95 -6.51 -2.68
C THR A 93 0.88 -5.47 -2.46
N MET A 94 0.63 -5.14 -1.19
CA MET A 94 -0.22 -4.03 -0.81
C MET A 94 0.62 -2.77 -0.63
N ILE A 95 0.35 -1.75 -1.42
CA ILE A 95 1.06 -0.48 -1.40
C ILE A 95 0.22 0.54 -0.64
N ALA A 96 0.83 1.24 0.34
CA ALA A 96 0.16 2.32 1.06
C ALA A 96 -0.16 3.49 0.12
N VAL A 97 -1.41 3.92 0.12
CA VAL A 97 -1.90 5.11 -0.60
C VAL A 97 -2.00 6.30 0.35
N ASP A 98 -2.53 6.06 1.54
CA ASP A 98 -2.61 6.99 2.66
C ASP A 98 -2.54 6.22 3.98
N GLN A 99 -2.91 6.85 5.10
CA GLN A 99 -2.83 6.25 6.43
C GLN A 99 -3.69 4.99 6.59
N TYR A 100 -4.85 4.93 5.95
CA TYR A 100 -5.85 3.86 6.12
C TYR A 100 -6.18 3.13 4.82
N THR A 101 -5.54 3.50 3.72
CA THR A 101 -5.82 2.96 2.39
C THR A 101 -4.61 2.23 1.84
N VAL A 102 -4.85 1.05 1.30
CA VAL A 102 -3.88 0.31 0.50
C VAL A 102 -4.44 -0.01 -0.88
N ARG A 103 -3.54 -0.07 -1.85
CA ARG A 103 -3.83 -0.55 -3.21
C ARG A 103 -3.25 -1.95 -3.40
N LEU A 104 -4.03 -2.83 -4.02
CA LEU A 104 -3.59 -4.16 -4.45
C LEU A 104 -4.18 -4.50 -5.82
N PHE A 105 -3.54 -5.44 -6.50
CA PHE A 105 -4.08 -6.02 -7.73
C PHE A 105 -5.03 -7.17 -7.38
N HIS A 106 -6.19 -7.20 -8.02
CA HIS A 106 -7.15 -8.28 -7.82
C HIS A 106 -6.75 -9.53 -8.62
N LYS A 107 -7.22 -10.69 -8.21
CA LYS A 107 -6.94 -11.99 -8.85
C LYS A 107 -5.43 -12.29 -9.02
N VAL A 108 -5.10 -13.03 -10.09
CA VAL A 108 -3.75 -13.45 -10.48
C VAL A 108 -3.19 -12.56 -11.60
N GLU A 109 -3.54 -11.28 -11.58
CA GLU A 109 -3.03 -10.32 -12.56
C GLU A 109 -1.57 -9.94 -12.26
N SER A 110 -0.83 -9.58 -13.31
CA SER A 110 0.51 -9.02 -13.15
C SER A 110 0.46 -7.70 -12.39
N GLU A 111 1.32 -7.55 -11.39
CA GLU A 111 1.44 -6.32 -10.58
C GLU A 111 2.20 -5.18 -11.30
N GLU A 112 2.22 -5.20 -12.62
CA GLU A 112 2.80 -4.12 -13.41
C GLU A 112 1.93 -2.86 -13.37
N LEU A 113 2.56 -1.70 -13.24
CA LEU A 113 1.86 -0.42 -13.15
C LEU A 113 0.99 -0.11 -14.37
N THR A 114 1.35 -0.63 -15.54
CA THR A 114 0.56 -0.52 -16.77
C THR A 114 -0.81 -1.17 -16.67
N ASN A 115 -0.97 -2.14 -15.76
CA ASN A 115 -2.24 -2.83 -15.50
C ASN A 115 -3.03 -2.20 -14.34
N ALA A 116 -2.44 -1.28 -13.58
CA ALA A 116 -3.03 -0.76 -12.35
C ALA A 116 -4.42 -0.17 -12.56
N ASP A 117 -4.61 0.59 -13.62
CA ASP A 117 -5.89 1.25 -13.90
C ASP A 117 -7.04 0.25 -14.03
N LYS A 118 -6.80 -0.90 -14.66
CA LYS A 118 -7.81 -1.90 -14.99
C LYS A 118 -7.92 -3.05 -13.97
N ALA A 119 -6.85 -3.31 -13.22
CA ALA A 119 -6.75 -4.51 -12.40
C ALA A 119 -6.48 -4.24 -10.92
N ALA A 120 -6.30 -2.99 -10.52
CA ALA A 120 -6.07 -2.65 -9.11
C ALA A 120 -7.34 -2.12 -8.43
N MET A 121 -7.40 -2.36 -7.12
CA MET A 121 -8.45 -1.87 -6.23
C MET A 121 -7.85 -1.28 -4.96
N LYS A 122 -8.62 -0.45 -4.26
CA LYS A 122 -8.31 0.10 -2.95
C LYS A 122 -9.06 -0.68 -1.88
N LEU A 123 -8.37 -0.97 -0.79
CA LEU A 123 -8.98 -1.35 0.49
C LEU A 123 -8.82 -0.17 1.44
N ILE A 124 -9.94 0.37 1.89
CA ILE A 124 -10.02 1.51 2.82
C ILE A 124 -10.49 0.96 4.15
N VAL A 125 -9.63 1.00 5.16
CA VAL A 125 -9.93 0.50 6.50
C VAL A 125 -10.48 1.64 7.35
N ASN A 126 -11.64 1.41 7.96
CA ASN A 126 -12.16 2.31 8.98
C ASN A 126 -11.45 2.02 10.32
N PRO A 127 -10.66 2.95 10.87
CA PRO A 127 -9.89 2.72 12.10
C PRO A 127 -10.75 2.56 13.36
N THR A 128 -12.05 2.88 13.28
CA THR A 128 -12.95 2.81 14.45
C THR A 128 -13.50 1.40 14.67
N ASP A 129 -13.83 0.69 13.60
CA ASP A 129 -14.50 -0.62 13.65
C ASP A 129 -13.83 -1.69 12.79
N ASN A 130 -12.73 -1.36 12.13
CA ASN A 130 -11.97 -2.23 11.24
C ASN A 130 -12.79 -2.78 10.04
N THR A 131 -13.89 -2.13 9.70
CA THR A 131 -14.57 -2.44 8.44
C THR A 131 -13.73 -2.00 7.25
N VAL A 132 -13.85 -2.73 6.15
CA VAL A 132 -13.10 -2.48 4.92
C VAL A 132 -14.06 -2.14 3.79
N THR A 133 -13.88 -0.97 3.21
CA THR A 133 -14.55 -0.56 1.97
C THR A 133 -13.67 -0.91 0.79
N ILE A 134 -14.26 -1.45 -0.28
CA ILE A 134 -13.56 -1.81 -1.51
C ILE A 134 -14.00 -0.88 -2.62
N GLU A 135 -13.02 -0.22 -3.23
CA GLU A 135 -13.25 0.67 -4.37
C GLU A 135 -12.29 0.32 -5.52
N PRO A 136 -12.67 0.58 -6.78
CA PRO A 136 -11.73 0.49 -7.88
C PRO A 136 -10.56 1.46 -7.68
N TRP A 137 -9.36 1.07 -8.12
CA TRP A 137 -8.28 2.06 -8.25
C TRP A 137 -8.67 3.11 -9.29
N LYS A 138 -9.14 2.65 -10.45
CA LYS A 138 -9.62 3.53 -11.53
C LYS A 138 -10.73 2.85 -12.35
N ASP A 139 -10.38 1.99 -13.29
CA ASP A 139 -11.31 1.44 -14.29
C ASP A 139 -11.78 -0.01 -13.99
N LEU A 140 -11.30 -0.63 -12.91
CA LEU A 140 -11.77 -1.96 -12.51
C LEU A 140 -13.27 -1.88 -12.17
N PRO A 141 -14.15 -2.59 -12.88
CA PRO A 141 -15.60 -2.43 -12.74
C PRO A 141 -16.15 -3.18 -11.52
N ILE A 142 -15.80 -2.70 -10.31
CA ILE A 142 -16.34 -3.21 -9.05
C ILE A 142 -17.77 -2.69 -8.89
N LEU A 143 -18.70 -3.60 -8.63
CA LEU A 143 -20.11 -3.29 -8.43
C LEU A 143 -20.42 -3.00 -6.96
N LYS A 144 -19.91 -3.85 -6.08
CA LYS A 144 -20.09 -3.79 -4.62
C LYS A 144 -19.03 -4.63 -3.95
N GLY A 145 -18.72 -4.33 -2.71
CA GLY A 145 -17.77 -5.12 -1.93
C GLY A 145 -17.57 -4.55 -0.54
N GLY A 146 -16.93 -5.34 0.29
CA GLY A 146 -16.61 -4.95 1.66
C GLY A 146 -15.84 -6.06 2.37
N GLY A 147 -15.57 -5.83 3.64
CA GLY A 147 -14.87 -6.80 4.45
C GLY A 147 -14.53 -6.29 5.83
N THR A 148 -13.61 -6.97 6.47
CA THR A 148 -13.09 -6.62 7.79
C THR A 148 -11.58 -6.84 7.84
N PHE A 149 -10.91 -6.13 8.74
CA PHE A 149 -9.51 -6.31 9.04
C PHE A 149 -9.33 -6.80 10.48
N ASP A 150 -8.68 -7.93 10.66
CA ASP A 150 -8.30 -8.45 11.97
C ASP A 150 -6.91 -7.89 12.33
N VAL A 151 -6.87 -6.98 13.29
CA VAL A 151 -5.65 -6.27 13.72
C VAL A 151 -4.64 -7.23 14.34
N GLU A 152 -5.09 -8.21 15.13
CA GLU A 152 -4.19 -9.14 15.83
C GLU A 152 -3.50 -10.11 14.86
N LYS A 153 -4.24 -10.56 13.85
CA LYS A 153 -3.74 -11.50 12.84
C LYS A 153 -3.16 -10.82 11.60
N HIS A 154 -3.29 -9.51 11.48
CA HIS A 154 -2.99 -8.77 10.26
C HIS A 154 -3.61 -9.42 9.02
N THR A 155 -4.90 -9.70 9.10
CA THR A 155 -5.64 -10.46 8.08
C THR A 155 -6.86 -9.70 7.62
N PHE A 156 -7.03 -9.56 6.32
CA PHE A 156 -8.26 -9.08 5.72
C PHE A 156 -9.16 -10.25 5.36
N THR A 157 -10.46 -10.12 5.62
CA THR A 157 -11.50 -10.98 5.05
C THR A 157 -12.38 -10.09 4.20
N ILE A 158 -12.38 -10.32 2.89
CA ILE A 158 -13.05 -9.45 1.92
C ILE A 158 -13.94 -10.24 0.97
N TRP A 159 -14.91 -9.55 0.43
CA TRP A 159 -15.71 -10.01 -0.69
C TRP A 159 -16.03 -8.84 -1.62
N TYR A 160 -16.10 -9.09 -2.93
CA TYR A 160 -16.51 -8.08 -3.90
C TYR A 160 -17.08 -8.71 -5.16
N HIS A 161 -18.00 -7.98 -5.79
CA HIS A 161 -18.54 -8.30 -7.11
C HIS A 161 -17.92 -7.36 -8.16
N TYR A 162 -17.61 -7.91 -9.31
CA TYR A 162 -17.05 -7.13 -10.41
C TYR A 162 -17.52 -7.71 -11.75
N MET A 163 -17.45 -6.87 -12.79
CA MET A 163 -17.75 -7.29 -14.17
C MET A 163 -16.46 -7.61 -14.92
N GLU A 164 -16.49 -8.70 -15.68
CA GLU A 164 -15.43 -9.08 -16.60
C GLU A 164 -16.01 -9.72 -17.85
N ASN A 165 -15.68 -9.20 -19.04
CA ASN A 165 -16.18 -9.68 -20.33
C ASN A 165 -17.73 -9.80 -20.37
N GLY A 166 -18.42 -8.84 -19.76
CA GLY A 166 -19.88 -8.81 -19.69
C GLY A 166 -20.51 -9.81 -18.72
N LYS A 167 -19.73 -10.49 -17.89
CA LYS A 167 -20.18 -11.45 -16.88
C LYS A 167 -19.88 -10.91 -15.48
N GLU A 168 -20.78 -11.17 -14.55
CA GLU A 168 -20.57 -10.85 -13.14
C GLU A 168 -19.83 -11.98 -12.43
N TYR A 169 -18.86 -11.58 -11.57
CA TYR A 169 -18.13 -12.50 -10.71
C TYR A 169 -18.15 -11.98 -9.28
N ARG A 170 -18.12 -12.90 -8.33
CA ARG A 170 -17.91 -12.62 -6.92
C ARG A 170 -16.63 -13.29 -6.44
N THR A 171 -15.76 -12.50 -5.84
CA THR A 171 -14.59 -13.01 -5.13
C THR A 171 -14.84 -12.95 -3.63
N GLU A 172 -14.53 -14.04 -2.93
CA GLU A 172 -14.39 -14.10 -1.48
C GLU A 172 -12.97 -14.52 -1.15
N ALA A 173 -12.28 -13.72 -0.34
CA ALA A 173 -10.87 -13.97 -0.07
C ALA A 173 -10.47 -13.59 1.35
N THR A 174 -9.53 -14.37 1.87
CA THR A 174 -8.74 -14.06 3.05
C THR A 174 -7.35 -13.64 2.60
N ILE A 175 -6.86 -12.52 3.11
CA ILE A 175 -5.58 -11.93 2.74
C ILE A 175 -4.72 -11.85 4.00
N VAL A 176 -3.71 -12.71 4.09
CA VAL A 176 -2.86 -12.89 5.28
C VAL A 176 -1.49 -12.27 5.04
N LYS A 177 -1.03 -11.45 5.98
CA LYS A 177 0.30 -10.83 5.90
C LYS A 177 1.39 -11.90 5.95
N ASN A 178 2.29 -11.87 4.96
CA ASN A 178 3.43 -12.76 4.96
C ASN A 178 4.41 -12.30 6.07
N LYS A 179 4.66 -13.16 7.03
CA LYS A 179 5.67 -12.90 8.07
C LYS A 179 7.04 -13.20 7.46
N SER A 180 7.71 -12.17 6.97
CA SER A 180 9.11 -12.23 6.55
C SER A 180 10.02 -12.14 7.77
#